data_2ea437c442eca26fb63088fdc0eb4e84
#
_entry.id   2ea437c442eca26fb63088fdc0eb4e84
#
_cell.length_a   1.000
_cell.length_b   1.000
_cell.length_c   1.000
_cell.angle_alpha   90.00
_cell.angle_beta   90.00
_cell.angle_gamma   90.00
#
_symmetry.space_group_name_H-M   'P 1'
#
loop_
_entity.id
_entity.type
_entity.pdbx_description
1 polymer ?
#
loop_
_entity_poly.entity_id
_entity_poly.type
_entity_poly.pdbx_seq_one_letter_code
_entity_poly.pdbx_strand_id
1 'polypeptide(L)'
;DEASFARIMTERVHALGLTKSQFRNASGMADPQQKVTARELALLADHIIKTYPELYRIFGQRDFTWNKIKQSNRNPLLAMDIGADGLKTGNIDETGYGLVGSAVQKGQRLIVVVNGLKNARDRASEARKLLEWGFRTFEQRQVFAEGESVGEASVFGGEKGRVALKAKGAVNLLVPRGSSERKICLRPSRSRPNTATAERAPAAST
;
A
#
# COMPACT_ATOMS: atom_id res chain seq x y z
N ASP A 1 17.00 4.27 22.98
CA ASP A 1 17.72 3.06 22.58
C ASP A 1 16.98 2.31 21.47
N GLU A 2 17.60 1.29 20.89
CA GLU A 2 17.03 0.52 19.76
C GLU A 2 15.77 -0.24 20.17
N ALA A 3 15.72 -0.78 21.37
CA ALA A 3 14.53 -1.53 21.85
C ALA A 3 13.31 -0.61 21.98
N SER A 4 13.48 0.61 22.49
CA SER A 4 12.43 1.61 22.54
C SER A 4 11.96 2.02 21.15
N PHE A 5 12.87 2.15 20.20
CA PHE A 5 12.52 2.47 18.81
C PHE A 5 11.75 1.32 18.16
N ALA A 6 12.16 0.08 18.34
CA ALA A 6 11.44 -1.10 17.84
C ALA A 6 10.02 -1.21 18.42
N ARG A 7 9.83 -0.83 19.69
CA ARG A 7 8.50 -0.74 20.30
C ARG A 7 7.64 0.32 19.61
N ILE A 8 8.19 1.52 19.37
CA ILE A 8 7.49 2.59 18.66
C ILE A 8 7.12 2.14 17.22
N MET A 9 8.02 1.44 16.52
CA MET A 9 7.72 0.86 15.19
C MET A 9 6.52 -0.08 15.26
N THR A 10 6.49 -0.98 16.26
CA THR A 10 5.38 -1.93 16.45
C THR A 10 4.07 -1.22 16.78
N GLU A 11 4.07 -0.26 17.72
CA GLU A 11 2.90 0.56 18.04
C GLU A 11 2.38 1.31 16.82
N ARG A 12 3.28 1.85 15.99
CA ARG A 12 2.90 2.60 14.78
C ARG A 12 2.21 1.70 13.74
N VAL A 13 2.75 0.53 13.46
CA VAL A 13 2.12 -0.37 12.49
C VAL A 13 0.81 -0.95 13.02
N HIS A 14 0.68 -1.20 14.32
CA HIS A 14 -0.59 -1.58 14.94
C HIS A 14 -1.64 -0.47 14.82
N ALA A 15 -1.27 0.80 14.98
CA ALA A 15 -2.16 1.94 14.77
C ALA A 15 -2.63 2.05 13.31
N LEU A 16 -1.87 1.51 12.35
CA LEU A 16 -2.27 1.37 10.95
C LEU A 16 -3.16 0.13 10.68
N GLY A 17 -3.48 -0.66 11.71
CA GLY A 17 -4.27 -1.89 11.58
C GLY A 17 -3.45 -3.14 11.22
N LEU A 18 -2.11 -3.06 11.22
CA LEU A 18 -1.21 -4.17 10.90
C LEU A 18 -0.84 -4.94 12.18
N THR A 19 -1.82 -5.59 12.79
CA THR A 19 -1.73 -6.14 14.15
C THR A 19 -0.95 -7.44 14.29
N LYS A 20 -0.57 -8.06 13.15
CA LYS A 20 0.23 -9.29 13.14
C LYS A 20 1.73 -9.04 12.99
N SER A 21 2.13 -7.78 12.80
CA SER A 21 3.53 -7.38 12.66
C SER A 21 4.11 -6.96 14.00
N GLN A 22 5.31 -7.45 14.29
CA GLN A 22 6.08 -7.11 15.50
C GLN A 22 7.53 -6.87 15.10
N PHE A 23 8.08 -5.75 15.54
CA PHE A 23 9.49 -5.38 15.34
C PHE A 23 10.26 -5.48 16.65
N ARG A 24 11.50 -5.97 16.56
CA ARG A 24 12.42 -6.14 17.70
C ARG A 24 13.68 -5.31 17.55
N ASN A 25 14.00 -4.93 16.32
CA ASN A 25 15.12 -4.05 16.01
C ASN A 25 14.78 -3.19 14.77
N ALA A 26 15.57 -2.14 14.55
CA ALA A 26 15.43 -1.25 13.40
C ALA A 26 16.19 -1.72 12.16
N SER A 27 17.21 -2.55 12.36
CA SER A 27 18.15 -2.98 11.32
C SER A 27 17.59 -4.11 10.44
N GLY A 28 16.61 -4.89 10.94
CA GLY A 28 16.11 -6.10 10.30
C GLY A 28 16.99 -7.32 10.53
N MET A 29 17.86 -7.30 11.56
CA MET A 29 18.60 -8.47 11.98
C MET A 29 17.69 -9.58 12.48
N ALA A 30 18.17 -10.82 12.39
CA ALA A 30 17.43 -11.98 12.86
C ALA A 30 17.05 -11.86 14.34
N ASP A 31 15.78 -12.01 14.63
CA ASP A 31 15.22 -12.12 15.98
C ASP A 31 13.99 -13.03 15.90
N PRO A 32 13.89 -14.09 16.73
CA PRO A 32 12.77 -15.04 16.69
C PRO A 32 11.40 -14.42 16.94
N GLN A 33 11.37 -13.26 17.60
CA GLN A 33 10.15 -12.53 17.91
C GLN A 33 9.84 -11.42 16.89
N GLN A 34 10.73 -11.13 15.95
CA GLN A 34 10.46 -10.21 14.85
C GLN A 34 9.66 -10.92 13.77
N LYS A 35 8.39 -10.59 13.67
CA LYS A 35 7.44 -11.29 12.78
C LYS A 35 6.65 -10.30 11.96
N VAL A 36 6.49 -10.61 10.68
CA VAL A 36 5.66 -9.85 9.76
C VAL A 36 4.94 -10.81 8.81
N THR A 37 3.78 -10.41 8.30
CA THR A 37 3.10 -11.16 7.24
C THR A 37 3.35 -10.49 5.89
N ALA A 38 3.36 -11.27 4.81
CA ALA A 38 3.48 -10.74 3.45
C ALA A 38 2.36 -9.71 3.14
N ARG A 39 1.14 -9.98 3.62
CA ARG A 39 0.01 -9.06 3.47
C ARG A 39 0.27 -7.72 4.16
N GLU A 40 0.74 -7.74 5.39
CA GLU A 40 0.99 -6.50 6.15
C GLU A 40 2.19 -5.72 5.60
N LEU A 41 3.22 -6.41 5.08
CA LEU A 41 4.30 -5.74 4.35
C LEU A 41 3.80 -5.04 3.08
N ALA A 42 2.88 -5.66 2.33
CA ALA A 42 2.28 -5.01 1.17
C ALA A 42 1.44 -3.78 1.56
N LEU A 43 0.66 -3.86 2.64
CA LEU A 43 -0.13 -2.74 3.16
C LEU A 43 0.75 -1.62 3.71
N LEU A 44 1.86 -1.95 4.37
CA LEU A 44 2.84 -0.98 4.83
C LEU A 44 3.50 -0.26 3.65
N ALA A 45 3.86 -1.01 2.59
CA ALA A 45 4.40 -0.44 1.37
C ALA A 45 3.41 0.53 0.70
N ASP A 46 2.14 0.15 0.59
CA ASP A 46 1.08 1.01 0.06
C ASP A 46 0.91 2.29 0.90
N HIS A 47 0.94 2.16 2.22
CA HIS A 47 0.90 3.31 3.13
C HIS A 47 2.09 4.26 2.92
N ILE A 48 3.31 3.74 2.81
CA ILE A 48 4.52 4.55 2.57
C ILE A 48 4.41 5.28 1.24
N ILE A 49 4.00 4.60 0.17
CA ILE A 49 3.86 5.18 -1.17
C ILE A 49 2.85 6.34 -1.17
N LYS A 50 1.70 6.17 -0.50
CA LYS A 50 0.61 7.15 -0.49
C LYS A 50 0.85 8.31 0.46
N THR A 51 1.45 8.03 1.62
CA THR A 51 1.59 9.03 2.70
C THR A 51 2.88 9.83 2.58
N TYR A 52 3.95 9.20 2.05
CA TYR A 52 5.28 9.81 1.98
C TYR A 52 5.87 9.76 0.56
N PRO A 53 5.17 10.26 -0.48
CA PRO A 53 5.61 10.10 -1.88
C PRO A 53 6.99 10.70 -2.14
N GLU A 54 7.34 11.81 -1.48
CA GLU A 54 8.65 12.45 -1.65
C GLU A 54 9.79 11.59 -1.08
N LEU A 55 9.58 10.97 0.08
CA LEU A 55 10.55 10.06 0.68
C LEU A 55 10.61 8.72 -0.06
N TYR A 56 9.47 8.30 -0.60
CA TYR A 56 9.39 7.05 -1.38
C TYR A 56 10.33 7.03 -2.59
N ARG A 57 10.60 8.17 -3.22
CA ARG A 57 11.52 8.27 -4.37
C ARG A 57 12.92 7.73 -4.06
N ILE A 58 13.34 7.75 -2.80
CA ILE A 58 14.65 7.24 -2.37
C ILE A 58 14.78 5.73 -2.68
N PHE A 59 13.69 4.96 -2.54
CA PHE A 59 13.69 3.52 -2.80
C PHE A 59 13.92 3.16 -4.27
N GLY A 60 13.59 4.08 -5.19
CA GLY A 60 13.76 3.92 -6.63
C GLY A 60 15.15 4.34 -7.15
N GLN A 61 16.00 4.93 -6.32
CA GLN A 61 17.36 5.30 -6.73
C GLN A 61 18.17 4.07 -7.09
N ARG A 62 18.76 4.06 -8.29
CA ARG A 62 19.51 2.91 -8.80
C ARG A 62 20.85 2.72 -8.14
N ASP A 63 21.47 3.81 -7.71
CA ASP A 63 22.75 3.80 -6.99
C ASP A 63 22.86 5.01 -6.06
N PHE A 64 23.80 4.91 -5.15
CA PHE A 64 24.16 5.98 -4.21
C PHE A 64 25.66 5.98 -3.99
N THR A 65 26.27 7.16 -4.05
CA THR A 65 27.70 7.33 -3.81
C THR A 65 27.92 8.00 -2.47
N TRP A 66 28.61 7.33 -1.58
CA TRP A 66 29.04 7.84 -0.28
C TRP A 66 30.52 7.63 -0.09
N ASN A 67 31.21 8.66 0.39
CA ASN A 67 32.66 8.63 0.63
C ASN A 67 33.45 8.05 -0.57
N LYS A 68 33.13 8.50 -1.78
CA LYS A 68 33.71 8.04 -3.07
C LYS A 68 33.41 6.57 -3.42
N ILE A 69 32.61 5.87 -2.64
CA ILE A 69 32.21 4.48 -2.91
C ILE A 69 30.80 4.49 -3.51
N LYS A 70 30.71 4.05 -4.76
CA LYS A 70 29.43 3.86 -5.45
C LYS A 70 28.84 2.51 -5.08
N GLN A 71 27.59 2.50 -4.61
CA GLN A 71 26.84 1.29 -4.26
C GLN A 71 25.56 1.23 -5.09
N SER A 72 25.31 0.10 -5.72
CA SER A 72 24.07 -0.14 -6.46
C SER A 72 22.95 -0.53 -5.51
N ASN A 73 21.72 -0.14 -5.87
CA ASN A 73 20.52 -0.60 -5.15
C ASN A 73 20.43 -2.13 -5.25
N ARG A 74 20.15 -2.78 -4.13
CA ARG A 74 20.01 -4.24 -4.06
C ARG A 74 18.70 -4.77 -4.64
N ASN A 75 17.74 -3.90 -4.96
CA ASN A 75 16.48 -4.30 -5.57
C ASN A 75 16.69 -4.62 -7.07
N PRO A 76 16.63 -5.90 -7.46
CA PRO A 76 16.90 -6.30 -8.83
C PRO A 76 15.85 -5.82 -9.83
N LEU A 77 14.63 -5.54 -9.37
CA LEU A 77 13.52 -5.13 -10.22
C LEU A 77 13.76 -3.78 -10.90
N LEU A 78 14.55 -2.90 -10.27
CA LEU A 78 14.86 -1.57 -10.82
C LEU A 78 15.65 -1.61 -12.14
N ALA A 79 16.35 -2.72 -12.40
CA ALA A 79 17.13 -2.92 -13.64
C ALA A 79 16.36 -3.68 -14.73
N MET A 80 15.10 -4.14 -14.46
CA MET A 80 14.39 -5.06 -15.35
C MET A 80 13.43 -4.40 -16.34
N ASP A 81 13.37 -3.07 -16.38
CA ASP A 81 12.49 -2.31 -17.28
C ASP A 81 11.00 -2.73 -17.23
N ILE A 82 10.52 -3.04 -16.03
CA ILE A 82 9.13 -3.43 -15.75
C ILE A 82 8.33 -2.33 -15.05
N GLY A 83 8.85 -1.10 -15.02
CA GLY A 83 8.23 0.03 -14.31
C GLY A 83 8.42 -0.02 -12.80
N ALA A 84 9.41 -0.78 -12.31
CA ALA A 84 9.69 -0.87 -10.88
C ALA A 84 10.28 0.43 -10.32
N ASP A 85 9.79 0.84 -9.13
CA ASP A 85 10.16 2.08 -8.45
C ASP A 85 10.46 1.92 -6.94
N GLY A 86 10.49 0.70 -6.44
CA GLY A 86 10.78 0.36 -5.04
C GLY A 86 10.69 -1.14 -4.79
N LEU A 87 10.88 -1.64 -3.58
CA LEU A 87 11.18 -0.98 -2.33
C LEU A 87 12.46 -1.58 -1.69
N LYS A 88 12.32 -2.76 -1.02
CA LYS A 88 13.36 -3.28 -0.14
C LYS A 88 13.54 -4.79 -0.27
N THR A 89 14.80 -5.20 -0.31
CA THR A 89 15.20 -6.62 -0.22
C THR A 89 15.52 -7.01 1.21
N GLY A 90 15.29 -8.28 1.54
CA GLY A 90 15.74 -8.92 2.77
C GLY A 90 16.50 -10.21 2.45
N ASN A 91 17.38 -10.59 3.35
CA ASN A 91 18.03 -11.90 3.38
C ASN A 91 18.47 -12.19 4.81
N ILE A 92 17.94 -13.25 5.39
CA ILE A 92 18.32 -13.79 6.69
C ILE A 92 18.43 -15.30 6.50
N ASP A 93 19.43 -15.94 7.09
CA ASP A 93 19.72 -17.36 6.87
C ASP A 93 18.52 -18.24 7.25
N GLU A 94 17.81 -17.89 8.33
CA GLU A 94 16.64 -18.64 8.81
C GLU A 94 15.38 -18.48 7.94
N THR A 95 15.23 -17.35 7.26
CA THR A 95 14.00 -17.04 6.50
C THR A 95 14.23 -16.93 5.00
N GLY A 96 15.47 -17.04 4.55
CA GLY A 96 15.83 -16.94 3.14
C GLY A 96 15.69 -15.54 2.54
N TYR A 97 15.64 -15.49 1.23
CA TYR A 97 15.59 -14.26 0.44
C TYR A 97 14.16 -13.72 0.30
N GLY A 98 13.98 -12.44 0.62
CA GLY A 98 12.72 -11.74 0.49
C GLY A 98 12.83 -10.44 -0.29
N LEU A 99 11.69 -9.96 -0.79
CA LEU A 99 11.57 -8.68 -1.48
C LEU A 99 10.15 -8.13 -1.32
N VAL A 100 10.08 -6.87 -0.96
CA VAL A 100 8.89 -6.05 -1.20
C VAL A 100 9.21 -5.20 -2.42
N GLY A 101 8.46 -5.37 -3.50
CA GLY A 101 8.63 -4.65 -4.76
C GLY A 101 7.38 -3.86 -5.11
N SER A 102 7.55 -2.77 -5.85
CA SER A 102 6.46 -2.01 -6.45
C SER A 102 6.83 -1.64 -7.88
N ALA A 103 5.83 -1.66 -8.75
CA ALA A 103 5.96 -1.26 -10.14
C ALA A 103 4.70 -0.54 -10.62
N VAL A 104 4.87 0.37 -11.59
CA VAL A 104 3.79 1.11 -12.24
C VAL A 104 3.84 0.88 -13.74
N GLN A 105 2.72 0.44 -14.33
CA GLN A 105 2.56 0.36 -15.79
C GLN A 105 1.21 0.95 -16.19
N LYS A 106 1.21 1.87 -17.17
CA LYS A 106 -0.01 2.51 -17.67
C LYS A 106 -0.92 3.09 -16.57
N GLY A 107 -0.31 3.70 -15.55
CA GLY A 107 -1.02 4.26 -14.40
C GLY A 107 -1.47 3.24 -13.33
N GLN A 108 -1.39 1.95 -13.60
CA GLN A 108 -1.68 0.89 -12.65
C GLN A 108 -0.45 0.60 -11.79
N ARG A 109 -0.58 0.67 -10.48
CA ARG A 109 0.46 0.26 -9.52
C ARG A 109 0.16 -1.13 -8.99
N LEU A 110 1.20 -1.97 -8.92
CA LEU A 110 1.16 -3.25 -8.22
C LEU A 110 2.29 -3.31 -7.18
N ILE A 111 1.98 -3.94 -6.06
CA ILE A 111 2.94 -4.24 -4.99
C ILE A 111 3.04 -5.75 -4.88
N VAL A 112 4.27 -6.25 -4.84
CA VAL A 112 4.58 -7.67 -4.68
C VAL A 112 5.38 -7.89 -3.41
N VAL A 113 5.08 -8.97 -2.71
CA VAL A 113 5.88 -9.46 -1.58
C VAL A 113 6.21 -10.92 -1.81
N VAL A 114 7.49 -11.24 -1.82
CA VAL A 114 8.00 -12.61 -1.87
C VAL A 114 8.96 -12.82 -0.71
N ASN A 115 8.86 -13.97 -0.04
CA ASN A 115 9.70 -14.35 1.08
C ASN A 115 10.06 -15.84 1.01
N GLY A 116 11.12 -16.23 1.68
CA GLY A 116 11.49 -17.64 1.80
C GLY A 116 12.15 -18.25 0.56
N LEU A 117 12.66 -17.43 -0.34
CA LEU A 117 13.31 -17.92 -1.56
C LEU A 117 14.74 -18.39 -1.25
N LYS A 118 15.21 -19.38 -2.00
CA LYS A 118 16.50 -20.06 -1.75
C LYS A 118 17.70 -19.16 -2.07
N ASN A 119 17.58 -18.25 -3.01
CA ASN A 119 18.67 -17.40 -3.46
C ASN A 119 18.16 -16.08 -4.06
N ALA A 120 19.09 -15.15 -4.32
CA ALA A 120 18.78 -13.85 -4.88
C ALA A 120 18.20 -13.90 -6.30
N ARG A 121 18.56 -14.92 -7.11
CA ARG A 121 18.06 -15.09 -8.48
C ARG A 121 16.60 -15.51 -8.47
N ASP A 122 16.24 -16.48 -7.63
CA ASP A 122 14.85 -16.93 -7.48
C ASP A 122 13.97 -15.78 -6.95
N ARG A 123 14.45 -15.02 -5.95
CA ARG A 123 13.76 -13.83 -5.47
C ARG A 123 13.45 -12.83 -6.59
N ALA A 124 14.43 -12.53 -7.43
CA ALA A 124 14.26 -11.62 -8.56
C ALA A 124 13.26 -12.17 -9.59
N SER A 125 13.40 -13.45 -9.96
CA SER A 125 12.56 -14.14 -10.95
C SER A 125 11.10 -14.23 -10.50
N GLU A 126 10.86 -14.70 -9.27
CA GLU A 126 9.49 -14.87 -8.77
C GLU A 126 8.77 -13.53 -8.56
N ALA A 127 9.46 -12.51 -8.05
CA ALA A 127 8.88 -11.18 -7.93
C ALA A 127 8.50 -10.59 -9.30
N ARG A 128 9.36 -10.75 -10.31
CA ARG A 128 9.08 -10.33 -11.70
C ARG A 128 7.87 -11.06 -12.27
N LYS A 129 7.84 -12.40 -12.18
CA LYS A 129 6.73 -13.22 -12.69
C LYS A 129 5.39 -12.81 -12.10
N LEU A 130 5.34 -12.55 -10.78
CA LEU A 130 4.12 -12.10 -10.10
C LEU A 130 3.65 -10.72 -10.58
N LEU A 131 4.57 -9.77 -10.75
CA LEU A 131 4.24 -8.45 -11.29
C LEU A 131 3.73 -8.54 -12.74
N GLU A 132 4.44 -9.26 -13.61
CA GLU A 132 4.03 -9.48 -15.01
C GLU A 132 2.68 -10.18 -15.10
N TRP A 133 2.45 -11.20 -14.27
CA TRP A 133 1.14 -11.85 -14.16
C TRP A 133 0.06 -10.86 -13.73
N GLY A 134 0.32 -10.05 -12.71
CA GLY A 134 -0.64 -9.06 -12.23
C GLY A 134 -1.00 -8.02 -13.28
N PHE A 135 -0.04 -7.44 -13.98
CA PHE A 135 -0.29 -6.49 -15.07
C PHE A 135 -1.00 -7.10 -16.29
N ARG A 136 -0.77 -8.38 -16.56
CA ARG A 136 -1.46 -9.10 -17.63
C ARG A 136 -2.89 -9.48 -17.26
N THR A 137 -3.11 -9.87 -15.99
CA THR A 137 -4.38 -10.46 -15.55
C THR A 137 -5.38 -9.41 -15.09
N PHE A 138 -4.91 -8.31 -14.52
CA PHE A 138 -5.77 -7.29 -13.93
C PHE A 138 -5.69 -5.97 -14.69
N GLU A 139 -6.78 -5.21 -14.61
CA GLU A 139 -6.86 -3.84 -15.11
C GLU A 139 -7.48 -2.92 -14.06
N GLN A 140 -7.10 -1.65 -14.10
CA GLN A 140 -7.74 -0.63 -13.31
C GLN A 140 -9.00 -0.18 -14.03
N ARG A 141 -10.15 -0.27 -13.36
CA ARG A 141 -11.44 0.19 -13.88
C ARG A 141 -12.00 1.27 -12.97
N GLN A 142 -12.30 2.41 -13.54
CA GLN A 142 -13.02 3.46 -12.82
C GLN A 142 -14.48 3.03 -12.63
N VAL A 143 -14.91 3.06 -11.37
CA VAL A 143 -16.26 2.63 -10.97
C VAL A 143 -17.17 3.84 -10.76
N PHE A 144 -16.61 4.88 -10.15
CA PHE A 144 -17.30 6.17 -9.97
C PHE A 144 -16.35 7.30 -10.34
N ALA A 145 -16.86 8.29 -11.05
CA ALA A 145 -16.18 9.56 -11.25
C ALA A 145 -16.25 10.42 -9.97
N GLU A 146 -15.37 11.42 -9.88
CA GLU A 146 -15.48 12.42 -8.82
C GLU A 146 -16.84 13.15 -8.90
N GLY A 147 -17.49 13.31 -7.73
CA GLY A 147 -18.81 13.93 -7.61
C GLY A 147 -19.98 13.04 -8.03
N GLU A 148 -19.72 11.86 -8.60
CA GLU A 148 -20.77 10.91 -8.99
C GLU A 148 -21.52 10.37 -7.76
N SER A 149 -22.84 10.17 -7.88
CA SER A 149 -23.66 9.60 -6.79
C SER A 149 -23.34 8.12 -6.62
N VAL A 150 -22.92 7.74 -5.43
CA VAL A 150 -22.56 6.35 -5.09
C VAL A 150 -23.65 5.63 -4.29
N GLY A 151 -24.71 6.35 -3.89
CA GLY A 151 -25.83 5.82 -3.12
C GLY A 151 -26.47 6.87 -2.24
N GLU A 152 -27.29 6.42 -1.29
CA GLU A 152 -27.95 7.28 -0.31
C GLU A 152 -27.71 6.76 1.11
N ALA A 153 -27.64 7.67 2.07
CA ALA A 153 -27.61 7.36 3.48
C ALA A 153 -28.89 7.87 4.17
N SER A 154 -29.43 7.06 5.09
CA SER A 154 -30.53 7.48 5.96
C SER A 154 -30.03 8.47 7.01
N VAL A 155 -30.78 9.52 7.24
CA VAL A 155 -30.46 10.55 8.25
C VAL A 155 -31.50 10.48 9.35
N PHE A 156 -31.03 10.30 10.58
CA PHE A 156 -31.90 10.34 11.76
C PHE A 156 -32.00 11.77 12.28
N GLY A 157 -33.25 12.26 12.42
CA GLY A 157 -33.49 13.60 12.98
C GLY A 157 -33.15 14.79 12.04
N GLY A 158 -32.95 14.56 10.75
CA GLY A 158 -32.70 15.62 9.77
C GLY A 158 -33.98 16.07 9.04
N GLU A 159 -33.94 17.23 8.39
CA GLU A 159 -35.04 17.74 7.54
C GLU A 159 -35.40 16.79 6.40
N LYS A 160 -34.38 16.04 5.91
CA LYS A 160 -34.57 15.00 4.88
C LYS A 160 -34.22 13.65 5.48
N GLY A 161 -35.11 12.66 5.27
CA GLY A 161 -34.86 11.29 5.74
C GLY A 161 -33.71 10.56 5.04
N ARG A 162 -33.24 11.08 3.90
CA ARG A 162 -32.10 10.55 3.13
C ARG A 162 -31.24 11.65 2.52
N VAL A 163 -29.94 11.40 2.41
CA VAL A 163 -28.98 12.26 1.71
C VAL A 163 -28.22 11.45 0.67
N ALA A 164 -27.99 12.03 -0.50
CA ALA A 164 -27.17 11.42 -1.53
C ALA A 164 -25.69 11.44 -1.11
N LEU A 165 -25.04 10.30 -1.26
CA LEU A 165 -23.60 10.15 -1.08
C LEU A 165 -22.90 10.32 -2.42
N LYS A 166 -21.88 11.18 -2.47
CA LYS A 166 -21.07 11.41 -3.68
C LYS A 166 -19.65 10.93 -3.47
N ALA A 167 -19.03 10.44 -4.53
CA ALA A 167 -17.61 10.09 -4.52
C ALA A 167 -16.77 11.37 -4.32
N LYS A 168 -15.93 11.42 -3.27
CA LYS A 168 -15.01 12.56 -3.00
C LYS A 168 -13.90 12.68 -4.04
N GLY A 169 -13.61 11.59 -4.75
CA GLY A 169 -12.64 11.50 -5.84
C GLY A 169 -12.97 10.29 -6.71
N ALA A 170 -12.30 10.14 -7.85
CA ALA A 170 -12.50 8.97 -8.72
C ALA A 170 -12.22 7.67 -7.96
N VAL A 171 -13.19 6.75 -7.96
CA VAL A 171 -13.07 5.42 -7.33
C VAL A 171 -12.66 4.42 -8.39
N ASN A 172 -11.44 3.91 -8.26
CA ASN A 172 -10.88 2.92 -9.16
C ASN A 172 -10.74 1.57 -8.45
N LEU A 173 -11.10 0.49 -9.12
CA LEU A 173 -10.91 -0.88 -8.64
C LEU A 173 -9.96 -1.64 -9.58
N LEU A 174 -9.18 -2.52 -8.98
CA LEU A 174 -8.41 -3.50 -9.73
C LEU A 174 -9.28 -4.74 -9.95
N VAL A 175 -9.60 -5.02 -11.21
CA VAL A 175 -10.49 -6.12 -11.60
C VAL A 175 -9.81 -7.04 -12.60
N PRO A 176 -10.16 -8.35 -12.66
CA PRO A 176 -9.67 -9.22 -13.72
C PRO A 176 -10.09 -8.69 -15.11
N ARG A 177 -9.17 -8.72 -16.07
CA ARG A 177 -9.47 -8.34 -17.46
C ARG A 177 -10.61 -9.19 -18.01
N GLY A 178 -11.52 -8.55 -18.74
CA GLY A 178 -12.67 -9.23 -19.33
C GLY A 178 -13.74 -9.67 -18.31
N SER A 179 -13.64 -9.26 -17.04
CA SER A 179 -14.71 -9.49 -16.09
C SER A 179 -15.94 -8.66 -16.48
N SER A 180 -17.11 -9.31 -16.57
CA SER A 180 -18.40 -8.63 -16.70
C SER A 180 -18.69 -7.78 -15.46
N GLU A 181 -19.58 -6.81 -15.58
CA GLU A 181 -20.01 -5.97 -14.46
C GLU A 181 -20.44 -6.83 -13.27
N ARG A 182 -19.76 -6.67 -12.15
CA ARG A 182 -20.18 -7.25 -10.86
C ARG A 182 -20.84 -6.16 -10.05
N LYS A 183 -21.91 -6.52 -9.33
CA LYS A 183 -22.52 -5.63 -8.34
C LYS A 183 -21.49 -5.23 -7.30
N ILE A 184 -21.19 -3.95 -7.21
CA ILE A 184 -20.31 -3.40 -6.18
C ILE A 184 -21.18 -3.10 -4.97
N CYS A 185 -20.98 -3.87 -3.90
CA CYS A 185 -21.61 -3.58 -2.62
C CYS A 185 -20.70 -2.64 -1.83
N LEU A 186 -21.07 -1.39 -1.71
CA LEU A 186 -20.43 -0.45 -0.79
C LEU A 186 -20.92 -0.79 0.63
N ARG A 187 -20.01 -1.26 1.47
CA ARG A 187 -20.30 -1.40 2.91
C ARG A 187 -19.69 -0.19 3.61
N PRO A 188 -20.46 0.61 4.35
CA PRO A 188 -19.90 1.65 5.18
C PRO A 188 -18.91 0.99 6.15
N SER A 189 -17.68 1.50 6.21
CA SER A 189 -16.75 1.05 7.23
C SER A 189 -17.32 1.47 8.58
N ARG A 190 -17.33 0.57 9.55
CA ARG A 190 -17.63 0.90 10.96
C ARG A 190 -16.42 1.62 11.60
N SER A 191 -15.92 2.68 10.99
CA SER A 191 -15.08 3.62 11.70
C SER A 191 -15.99 4.45 12.60
N ARG A 192 -15.67 4.50 13.89
CA ARG A 192 -16.35 5.39 14.84
C ARG A 192 -16.40 6.79 14.22
N PRO A 193 -17.51 7.53 14.35
CA PRO A 193 -17.57 8.89 13.85
C PRO A 193 -16.54 9.72 14.63
N ASN A 194 -15.40 9.98 14.00
CA ASN A 194 -14.67 11.18 14.35
C ASN A 194 -15.57 12.32 13.90
N THR A 195 -15.95 13.16 14.84
CA THR A 195 -16.71 14.38 14.70
C THR A 195 -16.49 15.03 13.35
N ALA A 196 -17.39 14.78 12.41
CA ALA A 196 -17.50 15.57 11.20
C ALA A 196 -17.96 16.96 11.64
N THR A 197 -17.07 17.95 11.49
CA THR A 197 -17.43 19.36 11.54
C THR A 197 -18.47 19.60 10.44
N ALA A 198 -19.72 19.67 10.85
CA ALA A 198 -20.78 20.19 9.98
C ALA A 198 -20.49 21.67 9.80
N GLU A 199 -19.98 22.07 8.63
CA GLU A 199 -20.03 23.45 8.22
C GLU A 199 -21.49 23.86 8.11
N ARG A 200 -21.93 24.70 9.02
CA ARG A 200 -23.22 25.40 8.95
C ARG A 200 -23.21 26.27 7.69
N ALA A 201 -24.12 26.00 6.79
CA ALA A 201 -24.47 26.94 5.73
C ALA A 201 -24.90 28.27 6.36
N PRO A 202 -24.50 29.43 5.82
CA PRO A 202 -24.93 30.72 6.33
C PRO A 202 -26.43 30.84 6.17
N ALA A 203 -27.10 31.28 7.26
CA ALA A 203 -28.50 31.62 7.26
C ALA A 203 -28.74 32.77 6.27
N ALA A 204 -29.67 32.59 5.34
CA ALA A 204 -30.17 33.68 4.50
C ALA A 204 -30.89 34.68 5.40
N SER A 205 -30.39 35.91 5.47
CA SER A 205 -31.09 37.06 6.06
C SER A 205 -32.19 37.53 5.11
N THR A 206 -33.37 37.53 5.59
CA THR A 206 -34.52 38.34 5.08
C THR A 206 -34.21 39.81 5.22
#